data_e5645dccd753aed23683795e97f37c67
#
_entry.id   e5645dccd753aed23683795e97f37c67
#
_cell.length_a   1.000
_cell.length_b   1.000
_cell.length_c   1.000
_cell.angle_alpha   90.00
_cell.angle_beta   90.00
_cell.angle_gamma   90.00
#
_symmetry.space_group_name_H-M   'P 1'
#
loop_
_entity.id
_entity.type
_entity.pdbx_description
1 polymer ?
#
loop_
_entity_poly.entity_id
_entity_poly.type
_entity_poly.pdbx_seq_one_letter_code
_entity_poly.pdbx_strand_id
1 'polypeptide(L)'
;METNIYAKINFYIVTKKGKLMSQLDIESRIIRYGELIPCKTAFIDAHTPGSDQKENFTIIGAGVSESADQHVHLALPHGFNIGAAGQPPKCRNSLHSHRTAEVFFVLKGRWRFFWGRWGTAGEVVLQEGDIIN
;
A
#
# COMPACT_ATOMS: atom_id res chain seq x y z
N MET A 1 -9.57 -21.48 -20.71
CA MET A 1 -10.94 -21.00 -20.47
C MET A 1 -10.88 -20.09 -19.26
N GLU A 2 -10.83 -18.77 -19.46
CA GLU A 2 -10.90 -17.82 -18.34
C GLU A 2 -12.31 -17.85 -17.78
N THR A 3 -12.44 -18.32 -16.57
CA THR A 3 -13.70 -18.26 -15.83
C THR A 3 -13.91 -16.83 -15.36
N ASN A 4 -14.66 -16.04 -16.11
CA ASN A 4 -15.07 -14.71 -15.68
C ASN A 4 -16.04 -14.85 -14.49
N ILE A 5 -15.51 -14.71 -13.28
CA ILE A 5 -16.32 -14.66 -12.05
C ILE A 5 -16.71 -13.21 -11.81
N TYR A 6 -17.93 -12.85 -12.12
CA TYR A 6 -18.51 -11.56 -11.76
C TYR A 6 -19.28 -11.68 -10.45
N ALA A 7 -18.76 -11.09 -9.38
CA ALA A 7 -19.55 -10.89 -8.18
C ALA A 7 -20.38 -9.60 -8.35
N LYS A 8 -21.71 -9.70 -8.29
CA LYS A 8 -22.57 -8.53 -8.26
C LYS A 8 -22.73 -8.07 -6.82
N ILE A 9 -22.05 -6.98 -6.46
CA ILE A 9 -22.21 -6.35 -5.16
C ILE A 9 -23.17 -5.16 -5.34
N ASN A 10 -24.32 -5.23 -4.69
CA ASN A 10 -25.30 -4.15 -4.69
C ASN A 10 -25.16 -3.34 -3.41
N PHE A 11 -24.68 -2.11 -3.53
CA PHE A 11 -24.69 -1.15 -2.43
C PHE A 11 -24.99 0.25 -2.96
N TYR A 12 -25.57 1.09 -2.11
CA TYR A 12 -25.82 2.49 -2.42
C TYR A 12 -24.69 3.32 -1.85
N ILE A 13 -23.95 4.01 -2.73
CA ILE A 13 -22.92 4.96 -2.32
C ILE A 13 -23.55 6.36 -2.36
N VAL A 14 -23.56 7.02 -1.22
CA VAL A 14 -24.04 8.39 -1.09
C VAL A 14 -22.91 9.30 -0.62
N THR A 15 -22.97 10.57 -1.02
CA THR A 15 -22.07 11.60 -0.48
C THR A 15 -22.39 11.87 0.99
N LYS A 16 -21.50 12.56 1.72
CA LYS A 16 -21.76 13.02 3.10
C LYS A 16 -23.04 13.85 3.24
N LYS A 17 -23.55 14.45 2.13
CA LYS A 17 -24.81 15.21 2.09
C LYS A 17 -26.00 14.35 1.65
N GLY A 18 -25.87 13.04 1.58
CA GLY A 18 -26.96 12.12 1.20
C GLY A 18 -27.29 12.05 -0.28
N LYS A 19 -26.53 12.72 -1.16
CA LYS A 19 -26.74 12.67 -2.59
C LYS A 19 -26.17 11.37 -3.17
N LEU A 20 -26.94 10.71 -4.05
CA LEU A 20 -26.43 9.54 -4.79
C LEU A 20 -25.25 9.96 -5.67
N MET A 21 -24.20 9.16 -5.68
CA MET A 21 -23.02 9.41 -6.51
C MET A 21 -23.31 9.08 -7.97
N SER A 22 -22.84 9.92 -8.87
CA SER A 22 -22.88 9.66 -10.31
C SER A 22 -21.84 8.61 -10.73
N GLN A 23 -21.97 8.08 -11.96
CA GLN A 23 -20.97 7.19 -12.55
C GLN A 23 -19.59 7.85 -12.59
N LEU A 24 -19.49 9.11 -12.99
CA LEU A 24 -18.23 9.86 -13.03
C LEU A 24 -17.61 10.03 -11.63
N ASP A 25 -18.44 10.27 -10.60
CA ASP A 25 -17.96 10.35 -9.22
C ASP A 25 -17.36 9.01 -8.75
N ILE A 26 -17.95 7.89 -9.16
CA ILE A 26 -17.44 6.56 -8.84
C ILE A 26 -16.14 6.29 -9.59
N GLU A 27 -16.07 6.57 -10.88
CA GLU A 27 -14.89 6.35 -11.71
C GLU A 27 -13.68 7.14 -11.21
N SER A 28 -13.89 8.39 -10.75
CA SER A 28 -12.82 9.19 -10.14
C SER A 28 -12.25 8.64 -8.83
N ARG A 29 -12.88 7.60 -8.27
CA ARG A 29 -12.45 6.93 -7.03
C ARG A 29 -11.88 5.53 -7.26
N ILE A 30 -11.79 5.11 -8.51
CA ILE A 30 -11.20 3.83 -8.88
C ILE A 30 -9.70 4.03 -9.10
N ILE A 31 -8.90 3.22 -8.44
CA ILE A 31 -7.47 3.11 -8.68
C ILE A 31 -7.21 1.71 -9.18
N ARG A 32 -6.58 1.61 -10.35
CA ARG A 32 -6.27 0.32 -10.94
C ARG A 32 -4.84 -0.08 -10.62
N TYR A 33 -4.66 -1.29 -10.15
CA TYR A 33 -3.34 -1.78 -9.75
C TYR A 33 -2.28 -1.63 -10.85
N GLY A 34 -2.63 -1.90 -12.11
CA GLY A 34 -1.71 -1.76 -13.24
C GLY A 34 -1.35 -0.31 -13.63
N GLU A 35 -2.02 0.67 -13.02
CA GLU A 35 -1.80 2.11 -13.28
C GLU A 35 -1.04 2.78 -12.13
N LEU A 36 -0.64 2.02 -11.11
CA LEU A 36 0.10 2.56 -9.97
C LEU A 36 1.48 3.06 -10.40
N ILE A 37 1.81 4.27 -9.99
CA ILE A 37 3.09 4.93 -10.26
C ILE A 37 3.99 4.78 -9.03
N PRO A 38 5.13 4.07 -9.15
CA PRO A 38 6.05 3.88 -8.04
C PRO A 38 6.87 5.14 -7.73
N CYS A 39 7.13 5.37 -6.46
CA CYS A 39 8.17 6.26 -5.98
C CYS A 39 9.36 5.41 -5.50
N LYS A 40 10.50 5.52 -6.17
CA LYS A 40 11.73 4.75 -5.82
C LYS A 40 12.60 5.46 -4.79
N THR A 41 12.30 6.72 -4.52
CA THR A 41 13.00 7.58 -3.56
C THR A 41 12.15 7.92 -2.35
N ALA A 42 11.11 7.11 -2.07
CA ALA A 42 10.09 7.42 -1.08
C ALA A 42 10.65 7.67 0.33
N PHE A 43 11.72 6.99 0.70
CA PHE A 43 12.34 7.07 2.02
C PHE A 43 13.85 7.10 1.91
N ILE A 44 14.51 7.69 2.89
CA ILE A 44 15.96 7.85 2.93
C ILE A 44 16.72 6.52 2.77
N ASP A 45 16.17 5.42 3.25
CA ASP A 45 16.78 4.10 3.14
C ASP A 45 16.84 3.56 1.69
N ALA A 46 16.11 4.16 0.75
CA ALA A 46 16.24 3.86 -0.67
C ALA A 46 17.66 4.12 -1.22
N HIS A 47 18.46 4.92 -0.51
CA HIS A 47 19.86 5.17 -0.85
C HIS A 47 20.83 4.16 -0.22
N THR A 48 20.34 3.17 0.51
CA THR A 48 21.18 2.17 1.17
C THR A 48 21.21 0.86 0.39
N PRO A 49 22.38 0.19 0.31
CA PRO A 49 22.50 -1.09 -0.38
C PRO A 49 21.50 -2.14 0.17
N GLY A 50 20.77 -2.77 -0.74
CA GLY A 50 19.75 -3.77 -0.39
C GLY A 50 18.37 -3.20 -0.09
N SER A 51 18.19 -1.88 -0.15
CA SER A 51 16.90 -1.19 -0.08
C SER A 51 16.63 -0.31 -1.32
N ASP A 52 17.59 -0.18 -2.19
CA ASP A 52 17.62 0.69 -3.37
C ASP A 52 16.74 0.23 -4.54
N GLN A 53 16.18 -0.98 -4.45
CA GLN A 53 15.28 -1.52 -5.47
C GLN A 53 13.81 -1.55 -5.03
N LYS A 54 13.48 -0.85 -3.95
CA LYS A 54 12.10 -0.72 -3.48
C LYS A 54 11.27 0.17 -4.40
N GLU A 55 10.02 -0.21 -4.53
CA GLU A 55 8.98 0.61 -5.14
C GLU A 55 7.89 0.85 -4.10
N ASN A 56 7.59 2.12 -3.83
CA ASN A 56 6.56 2.52 -2.90
C ASN A 56 5.45 3.23 -3.66
N PHE A 57 4.21 2.92 -3.33
CA PHE A 57 3.04 3.49 -3.98
C PHE A 57 2.16 4.17 -2.93
N THR A 58 1.83 5.45 -3.12
CA THR A 58 0.84 6.14 -2.32
C THR A 58 -0.50 6.04 -3.03
N ILE A 59 -1.39 5.21 -2.50
CA ILE A 59 -2.65 4.86 -3.14
C ILE A 59 -3.77 5.78 -2.67
N ILE A 60 -4.05 5.82 -1.37
CA ILE A 60 -5.12 6.65 -0.80
C ILE A 60 -4.56 7.51 0.32
N GLY A 61 -4.97 8.75 0.38
CA GLY A 61 -4.56 9.71 1.40
C GLY A 61 -3.32 10.50 1.01
N ALA A 62 -2.77 11.28 1.94
CA ALA A 62 -1.60 12.12 1.71
C ALA A 62 -0.30 11.33 1.55
N GLY A 63 -0.31 10.05 1.94
CA GLY A 63 0.88 9.22 1.96
C GLY A 63 1.80 9.51 3.14
N VAL A 64 2.89 8.77 3.19
CA VAL A 64 3.91 8.87 4.24
C VAL A 64 5.33 9.02 3.66
N SER A 65 5.45 9.14 2.34
CA SER A 65 6.73 9.30 1.66
C SER A 65 7.41 10.61 2.07
N GLU A 66 8.71 10.56 2.27
CA GLU A 66 9.56 11.73 2.49
C GLU A 66 9.96 12.43 1.19
N SER A 67 9.71 11.79 0.04
CA SER A 67 10.06 12.33 -1.27
C SER A 67 8.96 13.21 -1.84
N ALA A 68 9.36 14.34 -2.43
CA ALA A 68 8.48 15.19 -3.21
C ALA A 68 8.02 14.54 -4.54
N ASP A 69 8.73 13.50 -5.00
CA ASP A 69 8.44 12.81 -6.26
C ASP A 69 7.32 11.76 -6.13
N GLN A 70 6.74 11.60 -4.94
CA GLN A 70 5.65 10.66 -4.77
C GLN A 70 4.41 11.08 -5.58
N HIS A 71 3.81 10.12 -6.25
CA HIS A 71 2.50 10.28 -6.88
C HIS A 71 1.41 9.82 -5.92
N VAL A 72 0.47 10.71 -5.58
CA VAL A 72 -0.70 10.39 -4.78
C VAL A 72 -1.88 10.09 -5.72
N HIS A 73 -2.32 8.84 -5.78
CA HIS A 73 -3.35 8.42 -6.73
C HIS A 73 -4.75 8.92 -6.35
N LEU A 74 -5.07 8.90 -5.05
CA LEU A 74 -6.33 9.41 -4.52
C LEU A 74 -6.10 10.21 -3.24
N ALA A 75 -6.00 11.54 -3.39
CA ALA A 75 -5.67 12.46 -2.30
C ALA A 75 -6.84 12.77 -1.33
N LEU A 76 -7.96 12.06 -1.44
CA LEU A 76 -9.13 12.30 -0.58
C LEU A 76 -8.82 11.92 0.88
N PRO A 77 -9.18 12.79 1.85
CA PRO A 77 -8.97 12.50 3.26
C PRO A 77 -9.94 11.41 3.74
N HIS A 78 -9.40 10.28 4.17
CA HIS A 78 -10.16 9.14 4.67
C HIS A 78 -9.93 8.89 6.17
N GLY A 79 -9.02 9.64 6.82
CA GLY A 79 -8.58 9.37 8.20
C GLY A 79 -7.54 8.24 8.30
N PHE A 80 -7.12 7.69 7.17
CA PHE A 80 -6.06 6.69 7.04
C PHE A 80 -5.34 6.87 5.70
N ASN A 81 -4.18 6.25 5.56
CA ASN A 81 -3.47 6.13 4.29
C ASN A 81 -3.45 4.66 3.84
N ILE A 82 -3.50 4.44 2.54
CA ILE A 82 -3.20 3.14 1.93
C ILE A 82 -2.01 3.33 1.01
N GLY A 83 -0.99 2.53 1.24
CA GLY A 83 0.16 2.41 0.37
C GLY A 83 0.41 0.97 -0.02
N ALA A 84 1.30 0.77 -0.97
CA ALA A 84 1.83 -0.54 -1.30
C ALA A 84 3.35 -0.46 -1.44
N ALA A 85 4.01 -1.58 -1.24
CA ALA A 85 5.44 -1.72 -1.48
C ALA A 85 5.69 -2.91 -2.42
N GLY A 86 6.51 -2.69 -3.43
CA GLY A 86 7.07 -3.73 -4.28
C GLY A 86 8.56 -3.88 -4.04
N GLN A 87 9.03 -5.12 -3.89
CA GLN A 87 10.44 -5.40 -3.63
C GLN A 87 10.87 -6.68 -4.36
N PRO A 88 12.01 -6.67 -5.06
CA PRO A 88 12.59 -7.91 -5.56
C PRO A 88 13.09 -8.79 -4.39
N PRO A 89 13.36 -10.07 -4.63
CA PRO A 89 13.93 -10.96 -3.62
C PRO A 89 15.19 -10.37 -3.01
N LYS A 90 15.33 -10.50 -1.67
CA LYS A 90 16.46 -9.99 -0.86
C LYS A 90 16.51 -8.46 -0.69
N CYS A 91 15.65 -7.71 -1.32
CA CYS A 91 15.47 -6.29 -1.00
C CYS A 91 14.76 -6.18 0.37
N ARG A 92 15.10 -5.15 1.14
CA ARG A 92 14.63 -4.99 2.53
C ARG A 92 14.30 -3.55 2.86
N ASN A 93 13.51 -3.36 3.89
CA ASN A 93 13.36 -2.08 4.55
C ASN A 93 14.36 -1.96 5.72
N SER A 94 14.80 -0.77 6.00
CA SER A 94 15.51 -0.48 7.25
C SER A 94 14.57 -0.67 8.43
N LEU A 95 15.12 -1.13 9.55
CA LEU A 95 14.35 -1.30 10.78
C LEU A 95 13.90 0.07 11.30
N HIS A 96 12.61 0.24 11.48
CA HIS A 96 11.99 1.49 11.90
C HIS A 96 10.76 1.24 12.77
N SER A 97 10.17 2.29 13.30
CA SER A 97 8.94 2.22 14.08
C SER A 97 7.99 3.35 13.72
N HIS A 98 6.71 3.13 13.90
CA HIS A 98 5.65 4.11 13.73
C HIS A 98 4.97 4.44 15.05
N ARG A 99 4.40 5.64 15.13
CA ARG A 99 3.52 6.05 16.26
C ARG A 99 2.06 5.67 16.03
N THR A 100 1.73 5.35 14.78
CA THR A 100 0.39 4.96 14.32
C THR A 100 0.32 3.45 14.14
N ALA A 101 -0.88 2.90 14.24
CA ALA A 101 -1.11 1.50 13.85
C ALA A 101 -0.85 1.33 12.36
N GLU A 102 -0.25 0.21 12.01
CA GLU A 102 0.05 -0.18 10.64
C GLU A 102 -0.37 -1.63 10.42
N VAL A 103 -0.99 -1.89 9.29
CA VAL A 103 -1.42 -3.24 8.89
C VAL A 103 -0.81 -3.56 7.54
N PHE A 104 -0.18 -4.72 7.45
CA PHE A 104 0.32 -5.25 6.18
C PHE A 104 -0.57 -6.40 5.71
N PHE A 105 -0.89 -6.37 4.42
CA PHE A 105 -1.54 -7.44 3.71
C PHE A 105 -0.62 -7.90 2.57
N VAL A 106 -0.26 -9.18 2.56
CA VAL A 106 0.61 -9.74 1.53
C VAL A 106 -0.20 -10.01 0.27
N LEU A 107 -0.02 -9.18 -0.74
CA LEU A 107 -0.72 -9.31 -2.02
C LEU A 107 -0.07 -10.37 -2.93
N LYS A 108 1.26 -10.53 -2.84
CA LYS A 108 2.00 -11.46 -3.69
C LYS A 108 3.31 -11.88 -3.06
N GLY A 109 3.67 -13.16 -3.25
CA GLY A 109 4.95 -13.72 -2.84
C GLY A 109 5.04 -14.02 -1.35
N ARG A 110 6.24 -13.98 -0.82
CA ARG A 110 6.54 -14.23 0.60
C ARG A 110 7.35 -13.10 1.18
N TRP A 111 6.92 -12.64 2.34
CA TRP A 111 7.54 -11.52 3.05
C TRP A 111 8.00 -11.97 4.42
N ARG A 112 9.23 -11.61 4.78
CA ARG A 112 9.79 -11.90 6.09
C ARG A 112 9.81 -10.62 6.91
N PHE A 113 9.16 -10.66 8.07
CA PHE A 113 9.12 -9.56 9.03
C PHE A 113 10.01 -9.90 10.21
N PHE A 114 10.75 -8.90 10.67
CA PHE A 114 11.61 -8.95 11.84
C PHE A 114 11.17 -7.89 12.82
N TRP A 115 11.31 -8.17 14.13
CA TRP A 115 10.97 -7.17 15.13
C TRP A 115 12.00 -7.13 16.28
N GLY A 116 11.82 -6.08 17.16
CA GLY A 116 12.71 -5.75 18.24
C GLY A 116 13.75 -4.71 17.85
N ARG A 117 14.42 -4.15 18.84
CA ARG A 117 15.33 -3.00 18.67
C ARG A 117 16.38 -3.18 17.55
N TRP A 118 16.84 -4.42 17.36
CA TRP A 118 17.85 -4.78 16.37
C TRP A 118 17.35 -5.76 15.33
N GLY A 119 16.03 -5.98 15.27
CA GLY A 119 15.45 -7.01 14.42
C GLY A 119 15.75 -8.44 14.85
N THR A 120 16.14 -8.64 16.11
CA THR A 120 16.59 -9.94 16.63
C THR A 120 15.69 -10.55 17.70
N ALA A 121 14.58 -9.88 18.05
CA ALA A 121 13.63 -10.42 19.01
C ALA A 121 12.75 -11.53 18.43
N GLY A 122 12.57 -11.55 17.10
CA GLY A 122 11.89 -12.63 16.41
C GLY A 122 11.69 -12.31 14.93
N GLU A 123 11.18 -13.30 14.21
CA GLU A 123 10.84 -13.18 12.81
C GLU A 123 9.61 -14.04 12.46
N VAL A 124 8.92 -13.66 11.40
CA VAL A 124 7.85 -14.45 10.79
C VAL A 124 7.91 -14.32 9.26
N VAL A 125 7.56 -15.39 8.57
CA VAL A 125 7.39 -15.39 7.12
C VAL A 125 5.89 -15.45 6.82
N LEU A 126 5.39 -14.44 6.14
CA LEU A 126 4.03 -14.37 5.65
C LEU A 126 4.01 -14.69 4.16
N GLN A 127 2.93 -15.29 3.71
CA GLN A 127 2.67 -15.62 2.32
C GLN A 127 1.45 -14.87 1.80
N GLU A 128 1.20 -14.98 0.52
CA GLU A 128 0.07 -14.35 -0.15
C GLU A 128 -1.25 -14.63 0.58
N GLY A 129 -1.99 -13.57 0.88
CA GLY A 129 -3.23 -13.59 1.65
C GLY A 129 -3.08 -13.39 3.16
N ASP A 130 -1.86 -13.50 3.71
CA ASP A 130 -1.63 -13.28 5.13
C ASP A 130 -1.66 -11.80 5.51
N ILE A 131 -2.04 -11.53 6.76
CA ILE A 131 -2.14 -10.18 7.32
C ILE A 131 -1.38 -10.13 8.64
N ILE A 132 -0.69 -9.02 8.89
CA ILE A 132 -0.04 -8.71 10.17
C ILE A 132 -0.35 -7.26 10.57
N ASN A 133 -0.55 -7.06 11.88
CA ASN A 133 -0.73 -5.75 12.54
C ASN A 133 0.34 -5.58 13.60
#